data_75d722580567f148794bc5b2f559430e
#
_entry.id   75d722580567f148794bc5b2f559430e
#
_cell.length_a   1.000
_cell.length_b   1.000
_cell.length_c   1.000
_cell.angle_alpha   90.00
_cell.angle_beta   90.00
_cell.angle_gamma   90.00
#
_symmetry.space_group_name_H-M   'P 1'
#
loop_
_entity.id
_entity.type
_entity.pdbx_description
1 polymer ?
#
loop_
_entity_poly.entity_id
_entity_poly.type
_entity_poly.pdbx_seq_one_letter_code
_entity_poly.pdbx_strand_id
1 'polypeptide(L)'
;MSLSLREVSHLLCQLKVLDQKITKVFEEQVGLSLTRYELLMILKERQPCLQTEIQEHLKIDSGAVTRHLKILEEKQYVTRQRNPENNREVLVHLTEKAQQ
;
A
#
# COMPACT_ATOMS: atom_id res chain seq x y z
N MET A 1 24.74 19.82 -18.05
CA MET A 1 24.98 20.41 -16.72
C MET A 1 24.87 19.33 -15.67
N SER A 2 25.90 19.18 -14.85
CA SER A 2 25.92 18.15 -13.84
C SER A 2 25.86 18.76 -12.44
N LEU A 3 25.11 18.13 -11.58
CA LEU A 3 25.03 18.49 -10.17
C LEU A 3 26.12 17.76 -9.39
N SER A 4 26.67 18.40 -8.40
CA SER A 4 27.61 17.74 -7.50
C SER A 4 26.84 16.77 -6.60
N LEU A 5 27.54 15.79 -6.02
CA LEU A 5 26.92 14.86 -5.09
C LEU A 5 26.32 15.60 -3.88
N ARG A 6 26.98 16.67 -3.45
CA ARG A 6 26.46 17.49 -2.36
C ARG A 6 25.14 18.14 -2.70
N GLU A 7 25.02 18.68 -3.91
CA GLU A 7 23.77 19.30 -4.38
C GLU A 7 22.65 18.27 -4.49
N VAL A 8 22.94 17.09 -5.05
CA VAL A 8 21.95 16.01 -5.15
C VAL A 8 21.50 15.56 -3.77
N SER A 9 22.44 15.37 -2.86
CA SER A 9 22.15 14.99 -1.47
C SER A 9 21.21 15.99 -0.81
N HIS A 10 21.47 17.27 -0.98
CA HIS A 10 20.64 18.34 -0.42
C HIS A 10 19.22 18.30 -0.98
N LEU A 11 19.09 18.13 -2.30
CA LEU A 11 17.79 18.04 -2.94
C LEU A 11 17.02 16.83 -2.45
N LEU A 12 17.68 15.68 -2.32
CA LEU A 12 17.05 14.47 -1.81
C LEU A 12 16.53 14.66 -0.38
N CYS A 13 17.29 15.35 0.46
CA CYS A 13 16.86 15.64 1.82
C CYS A 13 15.63 16.55 1.83
N GLN A 14 15.61 17.56 0.97
CA GLN A 14 14.45 18.45 0.86
C GLN A 14 13.22 17.70 0.38
N LEU A 15 13.37 16.80 -0.59
CA LEU A 15 12.25 15.98 -1.09
C LEU A 15 11.69 15.08 0.01
N LYS A 16 12.57 14.49 0.82
CA LYS A 16 12.12 13.65 1.93
C LYS A 16 11.31 14.44 2.95
N VAL A 17 11.74 15.65 3.27
CA VAL A 17 11.02 16.50 4.23
C VAL A 17 9.65 16.87 3.69
N LEU A 18 9.56 17.26 2.41
CA LEU A 18 8.28 17.57 1.77
C LEU A 18 7.38 16.35 1.72
N ASP A 19 7.93 15.21 1.35
CA ASP A 19 7.18 13.95 1.30
C ASP A 19 6.56 13.63 2.65
N GLN A 20 7.35 13.74 3.73
CA GLN A 20 6.86 13.48 5.08
C GLN A 20 5.73 14.42 5.48
N LYS A 21 5.86 15.70 5.15
CA LYS A 21 4.83 16.70 5.49
C LYS A 21 3.53 16.46 4.74
N ILE A 22 3.62 16.24 3.43
CA ILE A 22 2.45 15.99 2.59
C ILE A 22 1.77 14.70 2.98
N THR A 23 2.56 13.65 3.20
CA THR A 23 2.04 12.34 3.62
C THR A 23 1.30 12.44 4.95
N LYS A 24 1.85 13.19 5.89
CA LYS A 24 1.21 13.39 7.20
C LYS A 24 -0.16 14.03 7.06
N VAL A 25 -0.26 15.09 6.26
CA VAL A 25 -1.54 15.77 6.01
C VAL A 25 -2.54 14.81 5.36
N PHE A 26 -2.09 14.07 4.36
CA PHE A 26 -2.93 13.08 3.68
C PHE A 26 -3.46 12.03 4.67
N GLU A 27 -2.56 11.46 5.48
CA GLU A 27 -2.94 10.40 6.40
C GLU A 27 -3.88 10.89 7.51
N GLU A 28 -3.69 12.11 7.97
CA GLU A 28 -4.59 12.71 8.96
C GLU A 28 -5.99 12.91 8.40
N GLN A 29 -6.11 13.28 7.13
CA GLN A 29 -7.40 13.51 6.50
C GLN A 29 -8.11 12.22 6.14
N VAL A 30 -7.38 11.23 5.69
CA VAL A 30 -7.94 9.96 5.24
C VAL A 30 -8.19 8.99 6.40
N GLY A 31 -7.36 9.08 7.45
CA GLY A 31 -7.45 8.17 8.59
C GLY A 31 -6.78 6.82 8.36
N LEU A 32 -5.99 6.70 7.30
CA LEU A 32 -5.23 5.50 6.95
C LEU A 32 -3.84 5.88 6.52
N SER A 33 -2.89 4.96 6.67
CA SER A 33 -1.57 5.20 6.10
C SER A 33 -1.65 5.25 4.57
N LEU A 34 -0.75 5.98 3.96
CA LEU A 34 -0.69 6.10 2.50
C LEU A 34 -0.62 4.72 1.83
N THR A 35 0.23 3.84 2.34
CA THR A 35 0.40 2.51 1.76
C THR A 35 -0.89 1.71 1.81
N ARG A 36 -1.60 1.75 2.94
CA ARG A 36 -2.86 1.02 3.07
C ARG A 36 -3.95 1.63 2.18
N TYR A 37 -3.96 2.96 2.05
CA TYR A 37 -4.90 3.61 1.13
C TYR A 37 -4.64 3.15 -0.31
N GLU A 38 -3.37 3.16 -0.75
CA GLU A 38 -3.02 2.70 -2.09
C GLU A 38 -3.41 1.25 -2.30
N LEU A 39 -3.21 0.40 -1.28
CA LEU A 39 -3.60 -1.00 -1.35
C LEU A 39 -5.10 -1.14 -1.58
N LEU A 40 -5.91 -0.38 -0.86
CA LEU A 40 -7.36 -0.40 -1.04
C LEU A 40 -7.76 0.09 -2.43
N MET A 41 -7.06 1.08 -2.99
CA MET A 41 -7.34 1.57 -4.34
C MET A 41 -7.02 0.54 -5.40
N ILE A 42 -5.93 -0.22 -5.23
CA ILE A 42 -5.60 -1.33 -6.13
C ILE A 42 -6.73 -2.36 -6.12
N LEU A 43 -7.21 -2.72 -4.94
CA LEU A 43 -8.31 -3.69 -4.81
C LEU A 43 -9.60 -3.16 -5.42
N LYS A 44 -9.87 -1.87 -5.28
CA LYS A 44 -11.06 -1.26 -5.86
C LYS A 44 -11.06 -1.37 -7.38
N GLU A 45 -9.88 -1.27 -7.98
CA GLU A 45 -9.74 -1.36 -9.43
C GLU A 45 -9.63 -2.79 -9.95
N ARG A 46 -9.15 -3.73 -9.15
CA ARG A 46 -8.76 -5.07 -9.59
C ARG A 46 -9.15 -6.17 -8.62
N GLN A 47 -10.37 -6.20 -8.14
CA GLN A 47 -10.72 -7.30 -7.25
C GLN A 47 -11.38 -8.45 -8.01
N PRO A 48 -11.13 -9.70 -7.61
CA PRO A 48 -10.16 -10.08 -6.60
C PRO A 48 -8.72 -9.87 -7.07
N CYS A 49 -7.81 -9.69 -6.15
CA CYS A 49 -6.41 -9.47 -6.46
C CYS A 49 -5.55 -10.45 -5.69
N LEU A 50 -4.53 -11.00 -6.35
CA LEU A 50 -3.59 -11.87 -5.67
C LEU A 50 -2.68 -11.03 -4.77
N GLN A 51 -2.30 -11.56 -3.62
CA GLN A 51 -1.39 -10.87 -2.71
C GLN A 51 -0.06 -10.54 -3.40
N THR A 52 0.42 -11.40 -4.30
CA THR A 52 1.64 -11.14 -5.06
C THR A 52 1.49 -9.98 -6.03
N GLU A 53 0.29 -9.79 -6.60
CA GLU A 53 0.04 -8.65 -7.47
C GLU A 53 0.08 -7.34 -6.71
N ILE A 54 -0.46 -7.33 -5.49
CA ILE A 54 -0.40 -6.16 -4.61
C ILE A 54 1.05 -5.81 -4.31
N GLN A 55 1.86 -6.83 -4.01
CA GLN A 55 3.28 -6.64 -3.75
C GLN A 55 4.00 -5.98 -4.92
N GLU A 56 3.72 -6.44 -6.13
CA GLU A 56 4.32 -5.88 -7.33
C GLU A 56 3.93 -4.42 -7.55
N HIS A 57 2.65 -4.10 -7.34
CA HIS A 57 2.16 -2.74 -7.52
C HIS A 57 2.74 -1.76 -6.51
N LEU A 58 2.83 -2.18 -5.26
CA LEU A 58 3.31 -1.31 -4.18
C LEU A 58 4.83 -1.30 -4.07
N LYS A 59 5.49 -2.28 -4.68
CA LYS A 59 6.96 -2.42 -4.65
C LYS A 59 7.51 -2.49 -3.22
N ILE A 60 6.82 -3.25 -2.38
CA ILE A 60 7.23 -3.52 -1.00
C ILE A 60 7.41 -5.02 -0.83
N ASP A 61 8.08 -5.44 0.24
CA ASP A 61 8.32 -6.86 0.47
C ASP A 61 7.05 -7.59 0.90
N SER A 62 7.07 -8.92 0.76
CA SER A 62 5.90 -9.75 1.06
C SER A 62 5.49 -9.67 2.53
N GLY A 63 6.45 -9.52 3.43
CA GLY A 63 6.17 -9.36 4.86
C GLY A 63 5.40 -8.07 5.13
N ALA A 64 5.77 -6.98 4.45
CA ALA A 64 5.07 -5.71 4.58
C ALA A 64 3.64 -5.80 4.08
N VAL A 65 3.42 -6.45 2.92
CA VAL A 65 2.07 -6.66 2.39
C VAL A 65 1.23 -7.44 3.39
N THR A 66 1.79 -8.53 3.93
CA THR A 66 1.08 -9.35 4.91
C THR A 66 0.68 -8.53 6.13
N ARG A 67 1.58 -7.69 6.65
CA ARG A 67 1.28 -6.86 7.81
C ARG A 67 0.17 -5.84 7.52
N HIS A 68 0.22 -5.19 6.36
CA HIS A 68 -0.81 -4.23 5.97
C HIS A 68 -2.17 -4.91 5.78
N LEU A 69 -2.19 -6.07 5.15
CA LEU A 69 -3.44 -6.81 4.94
C LEU A 69 -4.03 -7.28 6.26
N LYS A 70 -3.19 -7.71 7.20
CA LYS A 70 -3.65 -8.14 8.51
C LYS A 70 -4.34 -6.99 9.26
N ILE A 71 -3.77 -5.80 9.21
CA ILE A 71 -4.37 -4.60 9.82
C ILE A 71 -5.72 -4.29 9.15
N LEU A 72 -5.77 -4.35 7.82
CA LEU A 72 -7.01 -4.08 7.08
C LEU A 72 -8.08 -5.13 7.33
N GLU A 73 -7.69 -6.40 7.53
CA GLU A 73 -8.62 -7.45 7.93
C GLU A 73 -9.23 -7.16 9.29
N GLU A 74 -8.40 -6.74 10.24
CA GLU A 74 -8.86 -6.40 11.59
C GLU A 74 -9.85 -5.24 11.56
N LYS A 75 -9.66 -4.31 10.65
CA LYS A 75 -10.59 -3.18 10.44
C LYS A 75 -11.80 -3.57 9.59
N GLN A 76 -11.85 -4.79 9.11
CA GLN A 76 -12.93 -5.32 8.29
C GLN A 76 -13.05 -4.64 6.92
N TYR A 77 -11.95 -4.18 6.36
CA TYR A 77 -11.92 -3.59 5.04
C TYR A 77 -11.60 -4.62 3.95
N VAL A 78 -10.89 -5.69 4.29
CA VAL A 78 -10.53 -6.72 3.32
C VAL A 78 -10.76 -8.11 3.92
N THR A 79 -10.92 -9.10 3.03
CA THR A 79 -10.90 -10.51 3.39
C THR A 79 -9.82 -11.19 2.56
N ARG A 80 -9.22 -12.22 3.12
CA ARG A 80 -8.21 -13.03 2.42
C ARG A 80 -8.63 -14.48 2.46
N GLN A 81 -8.41 -15.17 1.35
CA GLN A 81 -8.63 -16.61 1.30
C GLN A 81 -7.63 -17.24 0.36
N ARG A 82 -7.25 -18.48 0.66
CA ARG A 82 -6.36 -19.23 -0.22
C ARG A 82 -7.12 -19.63 -1.47
N ASN A 83 -6.42 -19.55 -2.61
CA ASN A 83 -6.98 -20.01 -3.86
C ASN A 83 -7.18 -21.53 -3.78
N PRO A 84 -8.41 -22.07 -3.94
CA PRO A 84 -8.62 -23.51 -3.86
C PRO A 84 -7.89 -24.29 -4.94
N GLU A 85 -7.56 -23.66 -6.07
CA GLU A 85 -6.83 -24.32 -7.14
C GLU A 85 -5.32 -24.31 -6.93
N ASN A 86 -4.83 -23.37 -6.10
CA ASN A 86 -3.41 -23.23 -5.80
C ASN A 86 -3.24 -22.67 -4.40
N ASN A 87 -2.97 -23.54 -3.43
CA ASN A 87 -2.87 -23.16 -2.02
C ASN A 87 -1.75 -22.17 -1.71
N ARG A 88 -0.86 -21.92 -2.65
CA ARG A 88 0.23 -20.94 -2.47
C ARG A 88 -0.23 -19.52 -2.72
N GLU A 89 -1.35 -19.37 -3.41
CA GLU A 89 -1.89 -18.06 -3.76
C GLU A 89 -2.95 -17.62 -2.75
N VAL A 90 -2.88 -16.35 -2.37
CA VAL A 90 -3.85 -15.75 -1.48
C VAL A 90 -4.61 -14.68 -2.28
N LEU A 91 -5.93 -14.83 -2.35
CA LEU A 91 -6.81 -13.87 -3.01
C LEU A 91 -7.31 -12.88 -1.97
N VAL A 92 -7.34 -11.61 -2.35
CA VAL A 92 -7.76 -10.51 -1.48
C VAL A 92 -8.97 -9.82 -2.10
N HIS A 93 -9.99 -9.60 -1.28
CA HIS A 93 -11.23 -8.93 -1.70
C HIS A 93 -11.52 -7.75 -0.77
N LEU A 94 -12.15 -6.71 -1.32
CA LEU A 94 -12.72 -5.64 -0.51
C LEU A 94 -14.03 -6.10 0.11
N THR A 95 -14.31 -5.65 1.31
CA THR A 95 -15.62 -5.87 1.94
C THR A 95 -16.58 -4.77 1.49
N GLU A 96 -17.87 -4.95 1.76
CA GLU A 96 -18.86 -3.90 1.50
C GLU A 96 -18.54 -2.62 2.28
N LYS A 97 -18.06 -2.77 3.51
CA LYS A 97 -17.66 -1.64 4.35
C LYS A 97 -16.62 -0.76 3.66
N ALA A 98 -15.63 -1.39 3.01
CA ALA A 98 -14.55 -0.67 2.34
C ALA A 98 -15.00 0.01 1.05
N GLN A 99 -16.09 -0.46 0.45
CA GLN A 99 -16.61 0.11 -0.79
C GLN A 99 -17.52 1.31 -0.58
N GLN A 100 -17.85 1.59 0.65
CA GLN A 100 -18.70 2.74 0.99
C GLN A 100 -17.94 4.05 1.09
#